data_08f238d3852f41d93bc2eff6967c1642
#
_entry.id   08f238d3852f41d93bc2eff6967c1642
#
_cell.length_a   1.000
_cell.length_b   1.000
_cell.length_c   1.000
_cell.angle_alpha   90.00
_cell.angle_beta   90.00
_cell.angle_gamma   90.00
#
_symmetry.space_group_name_H-M   'P 1'
#
loop_
_entity.id
_entity.type
_entity.pdbx_description
1 polymer ?
#
loop_
_entity_poly.entity_id
_entity_poly.type
_entity_poly.pdbx_seq_one_letter_code
_entity_poly.pdbx_strand_id
1 'polypeptide(L)'
;MAGIQEITDAWGGAQAIGADKLSQVAAGDEIAITVTAISQTADYPQISLRKTEGWAQFEPPVGVLLSQDNVLPYEARIILTEDVAAELKANGCVITGCGFTMESIDLVQKKELGEGEKGNPVHNVWTGNKKIDWSAGVTDGWLAVPSSSFSEAQTGWKVRFNFSGLAIGAQGHISTGSWQDMPDATEYLSLTASYFEFEITDAMLAELQGNGCVVSGIGFTLTGIDLIDPTQIPAFVCTLDNCSVKCWEKGEQPQISVTIQSLEAKDMTTTVSLKLRTDKYEDVTTDSKEVTVAAGETQTVTFPLTLTPGFYHAVVEASHSLLRDFNIGYDPTSIVSEPDMQPDFNEFWTKAKSDLAAVAPEYKLTKIEEKSTAKRNVYLVEMKSVDNGDGQPVTIRGYYAEPVAEGTYPVLITQNGYDSDTSSEPWCPEGDSNPE
;
A
#
# COMPACT_ATOMS: atom_id res chain seq x y z
N MET A 1 -12.92 -32.18 13.25
CA MET A 1 -14.34 -32.63 13.10
C MET A 1 -14.78 -32.27 11.71
N ALA A 2 -15.43 -33.17 11.01
CA ALA A 2 -15.94 -32.93 9.66
C ALA A 2 -17.47 -33.02 9.65
N GLY A 3 -18.12 -32.12 8.93
CA GLY A 3 -19.56 -32.07 8.75
C GLY A 3 -20.01 -30.66 8.39
N ILE A 4 -20.83 -30.51 7.36
CA ILE A 4 -21.32 -29.19 6.93
C ILE A 4 -22.27 -28.64 7.98
N GLN A 5 -21.99 -27.42 8.45
CA GLN A 5 -22.83 -26.67 9.37
C GLN A 5 -23.05 -25.26 8.85
N GLU A 6 -24.30 -24.88 8.65
CA GLU A 6 -24.69 -23.53 8.30
C GLU A 6 -24.91 -22.68 9.56
N ILE A 7 -24.33 -21.50 9.61
CA ILE A 7 -24.57 -20.47 10.62
C ILE A 7 -25.28 -19.31 9.92
N THR A 8 -26.55 -19.12 10.26
CA THR A 8 -27.41 -18.15 9.58
C THR A 8 -27.07 -16.69 9.90
N ASP A 9 -27.56 -15.76 9.08
CA ASP A 9 -27.36 -14.31 9.27
C ASP A 9 -27.95 -13.78 10.61
N ALA A 10 -28.85 -14.51 11.22
CA ALA A 10 -29.49 -14.16 12.50
C ALA A 10 -28.84 -14.87 13.71
N TRP A 11 -27.58 -15.25 13.63
CA TRP A 11 -26.87 -16.01 14.68
C TRP A 11 -27.53 -17.39 14.97
N GLY A 12 -28.17 -17.94 13.96
CA GLY A 12 -28.80 -19.27 14.03
C GLY A 12 -27.81 -20.37 13.71
N GLY A 13 -27.64 -21.28 14.63
CA GLY A 13 -26.70 -22.39 14.50
C GLY A 13 -25.45 -22.22 15.37
N ALA A 14 -24.93 -23.36 15.81
CA ALA A 14 -23.72 -23.42 16.59
C ALA A 14 -23.15 -24.85 16.60
N GLN A 15 -21.83 -24.97 16.68
CA GLN A 15 -21.14 -26.23 16.84
C GLN A 15 -20.45 -26.27 18.21
N ALA A 16 -20.95 -27.12 19.10
CA ALA A 16 -20.28 -27.38 20.37
C ALA A 16 -19.14 -28.39 20.22
N ILE A 17 -18.04 -28.14 20.89
CA ILE A 17 -16.88 -29.01 20.99
C ILE A 17 -16.64 -29.31 22.47
N GLY A 18 -16.75 -30.58 22.82
CA GLY A 18 -16.54 -31.01 24.21
C GLY A 18 -15.07 -30.96 24.65
N ALA A 19 -14.88 -30.75 25.94
CA ALA A 19 -13.55 -30.71 26.57
C ALA A 19 -12.72 -31.98 26.31
N ASP A 20 -13.39 -33.11 26.10
CA ASP A 20 -12.72 -34.39 25.78
C ASP A 20 -11.90 -34.31 24.48
N LYS A 21 -12.36 -33.53 23.50
CA LYS A 21 -11.67 -33.31 22.23
C LYS A 21 -10.60 -32.24 22.30
N LEU A 22 -10.62 -31.39 23.31
CA LEU A 22 -9.73 -30.26 23.53
C LEU A 22 -8.76 -30.48 24.70
N SER A 23 -8.65 -31.73 25.20
CA SER A 23 -7.81 -32.07 26.36
C SER A 23 -6.34 -31.76 26.19
N GLN A 24 -5.82 -31.72 24.95
CA GLN A 24 -4.43 -31.45 24.60
C GLN A 24 -4.15 -30.02 24.17
N VAL A 25 -5.20 -29.16 24.11
CA VAL A 25 -5.04 -27.80 23.65
C VAL A 25 -4.13 -26.99 24.57
N ALA A 26 -3.28 -26.17 24.01
CA ALA A 26 -2.34 -25.31 24.73
C ALA A 26 -2.38 -23.87 24.19
N ALA A 27 -1.80 -22.93 24.92
CA ALA A 27 -1.62 -21.57 24.46
C ALA A 27 -0.73 -21.55 23.21
N GLY A 28 -1.19 -20.81 22.18
CA GLY A 28 -0.55 -20.74 20.89
C GLY A 28 -0.97 -21.81 19.89
N ASP A 29 -1.79 -22.81 20.28
CA ASP A 29 -2.49 -23.66 19.33
C ASP A 29 -3.57 -22.87 18.60
N GLU A 30 -4.01 -23.36 17.44
CA GLU A 30 -5.01 -22.69 16.61
C GLU A 30 -6.24 -23.58 16.40
N ILE A 31 -7.41 -22.99 16.42
CA ILE A 31 -8.61 -23.61 15.87
C ILE A 31 -8.75 -23.14 14.43
N ALA A 32 -8.53 -24.05 13.49
CA ALA A 32 -8.71 -23.81 12.06
C ALA A 32 -10.12 -24.26 11.64
N ILE A 33 -10.85 -23.34 10.97
CA ILE A 33 -12.24 -23.55 10.56
C ILE A 33 -12.30 -23.38 9.05
N THR A 34 -12.63 -24.46 8.33
CA THR A 34 -12.83 -24.39 6.86
C THR A 34 -14.22 -23.84 6.58
N VAL A 35 -14.27 -22.64 5.99
CA VAL A 35 -15.49 -21.96 5.56
C VAL A 35 -15.70 -22.23 4.07
N THR A 36 -16.87 -22.73 3.69
CA THR A 36 -17.22 -23.09 2.30
C THR A 36 -18.24 -22.16 1.66
N ALA A 37 -18.94 -21.36 2.47
CA ALA A 37 -19.81 -20.30 1.98
C ALA A 37 -19.85 -19.13 2.97
N ILE A 38 -19.99 -17.92 2.44
CA ILE A 38 -20.20 -16.69 3.20
C ILE A 38 -21.43 -15.98 2.63
N SER A 39 -22.34 -15.58 3.52
CA SER A 39 -23.59 -14.93 3.12
C SER A 39 -23.33 -13.57 2.51
N GLN A 40 -23.99 -13.29 1.39
CA GLN A 40 -23.95 -11.99 0.70
C GLN A 40 -24.95 -10.98 1.30
N THR A 41 -25.79 -11.44 2.24
CA THR A 41 -26.83 -10.64 2.89
C THR A 41 -26.53 -10.33 4.36
N ALA A 42 -25.54 -10.99 4.95
CA ALA A 42 -25.11 -10.69 6.31
C ALA A 42 -24.29 -9.38 6.33
N ASP A 43 -24.70 -8.45 7.19
CA ASP A 43 -24.00 -7.17 7.35
C ASP A 43 -22.57 -7.36 7.90
N TYR A 44 -22.39 -8.34 8.79
CA TYR A 44 -21.11 -8.62 9.46
C TYR A 44 -20.87 -10.13 9.59
N PRO A 45 -20.52 -10.83 8.49
CA PRO A 45 -20.19 -12.25 8.56
C PRO A 45 -19.01 -12.45 9.51
N GLN A 46 -19.18 -13.35 10.49
CA GLN A 46 -18.13 -13.56 11.49
C GLN A 46 -18.25 -14.91 12.19
N ILE A 47 -17.11 -15.44 12.58
CA ILE A 47 -16.99 -16.58 13.47
C ILE A 47 -16.75 -16.06 14.89
N SER A 48 -17.45 -16.61 15.87
CA SER A 48 -17.28 -16.29 17.27
C SER A 48 -17.04 -17.57 18.07
N LEU A 49 -15.97 -17.59 18.82
CA LEU A 49 -15.70 -18.62 19.82
C LEU A 49 -16.36 -18.20 21.14
N ARG A 50 -17.10 -19.12 21.74
CA ARG A 50 -17.89 -18.87 22.96
C ARG A 50 -17.61 -19.94 24.00
N LYS A 51 -17.82 -19.59 25.28
CA LYS A 51 -17.85 -20.56 26.36
C LYS A 51 -19.08 -21.46 26.24
N THR A 52 -19.00 -22.68 26.73
CA THR A 52 -20.15 -23.61 26.74
C THR A 52 -21.25 -23.14 27.68
N GLU A 53 -20.90 -22.53 28.82
CA GLU A 53 -21.84 -22.03 29.79
C GLU A 53 -22.54 -20.76 29.26
N GLY A 54 -23.85 -20.89 28.97
CA GLY A 54 -24.68 -19.79 28.48
C GLY A 54 -24.22 -19.12 27.20
N TRP A 55 -23.28 -19.71 26.47
CA TRP A 55 -22.62 -19.14 25.27
C TRP A 55 -21.98 -17.78 25.53
N ALA A 56 -21.47 -17.59 26.74
CA ALA A 56 -20.83 -16.34 27.11
C ALA A 56 -19.61 -16.06 26.25
N GLN A 57 -19.37 -14.78 25.97
CA GLN A 57 -18.16 -14.35 25.28
C GLN A 57 -16.92 -14.55 26.18
N PHE A 58 -15.80 -14.74 25.55
CA PHE A 58 -14.51 -14.51 26.20
C PHE A 58 -14.30 -12.99 26.40
N GLU A 59 -13.46 -12.62 27.31
CA GLU A 59 -13.03 -11.25 27.57
C GLU A 59 -11.50 -11.16 27.41
N PRO A 60 -11.01 -10.54 26.35
CA PRO A 60 -11.75 -9.95 25.22
C PRO A 60 -12.46 -10.99 24.32
N PRO A 61 -13.42 -10.56 23.47
CA PRO A 61 -14.10 -11.46 22.53
C PRO A 61 -13.12 -12.15 21.59
N VAL A 62 -13.34 -13.44 21.35
CA VAL A 62 -12.51 -14.29 20.50
C VAL A 62 -13.29 -14.70 19.25
N GLY A 63 -12.71 -14.46 18.07
CA GLY A 63 -13.35 -14.81 16.80
C GLY A 63 -12.62 -14.25 15.58
N VAL A 64 -13.23 -14.44 14.41
CA VAL A 64 -12.70 -13.99 13.11
C VAL A 64 -13.80 -13.29 12.34
N LEU A 65 -13.55 -12.08 11.86
CA LEU A 65 -14.40 -11.44 10.84
C LEU A 65 -14.15 -12.10 9.49
N LEU A 66 -15.24 -12.37 8.78
CA LEU A 66 -15.21 -12.90 7.44
C LEU A 66 -15.52 -11.78 6.43
N SER A 67 -14.92 -11.86 5.26
CA SER A 67 -15.25 -10.99 4.13
C SER A 67 -16.08 -11.76 3.12
N GLN A 68 -17.10 -11.12 2.56
CA GLN A 68 -17.87 -11.68 1.43
C GLN A 68 -16.99 -11.95 0.20
N ASP A 69 -15.82 -11.30 0.14
CA ASP A 69 -14.84 -11.45 -0.94
C ASP A 69 -13.75 -12.50 -0.63
N ASN A 70 -13.83 -13.22 0.50
CA ASN A 70 -12.88 -14.30 0.77
C ASN A 70 -12.95 -15.35 -0.32
N VAL A 71 -11.79 -15.81 -0.79
CA VAL A 71 -11.70 -16.93 -1.74
C VAL A 71 -12.06 -18.22 -1.01
N LEU A 72 -13.12 -18.87 -1.46
CA LEU A 72 -13.63 -20.11 -0.85
C LEU A 72 -13.02 -21.37 -1.51
N PRO A 73 -12.77 -22.47 -0.76
CA PRO A 73 -12.90 -22.53 0.69
C PRO A 73 -11.88 -21.65 1.41
N TYR A 74 -12.30 -20.97 2.46
CA TYR A 74 -11.47 -20.09 3.28
C TYR A 74 -11.17 -20.77 4.62
N GLU A 75 -9.93 -20.80 5.05
CA GLU A 75 -9.54 -21.31 6.35
C GLU A 75 -9.39 -20.14 7.34
N ALA A 76 -10.35 -20.01 8.25
CA ALA A 76 -10.32 -19.06 9.34
C ALA A 76 -9.57 -19.67 10.52
N ARG A 77 -8.63 -18.92 11.13
CA ARG A 77 -7.81 -19.40 12.24
C ARG A 77 -8.03 -18.56 13.49
N ILE A 78 -8.20 -19.21 14.63
CA ILE A 78 -8.31 -18.59 15.95
C ILE A 78 -7.16 -19.11 16.79
N ILE A 79 -6.22 -18.24 17.14
CA ILE A 79 -5.09 -18.54 18.00
C ILE A 79 -5.56 -18.49 19.46
N LEU A 80 -5.15 -19.45 20.25
CA LEU A 80 -5.60 -19.63 21.64
C LEU A 80 -4.63 -18.98 22.63
N THR A 81 -5.13 -17.99 23.35
CA THR A 81 -4.40 -17.44 24.52
C THR A 81 -4.38 -18.44 25.66
N GLU A 82 -3.57 -18.20 26.69
CA GLU A 82 -3.45 -19.09 27.85
C GLU A 82 -4.82 -19.29 28.55
N ASP A 83 -5.55 -18.21 28.78
CA ASP A 83 -6.85 -18.23 29.42
C ASP A 83 -7.91 -18.95 28.58
N VAL A 84 -7.91 -18.70 27.26
CA VAL A 84 -8.83 -19.36 26.32
C VAL A 84 -8.52 -20.87 26.28
N ALA A 85 -7.26 -21.25 26.11
CA ALA A 85 -6.85 -22.67 26.09
C ALA A 85 -7.21 -23.39 27.39
N ALA A 86 -7.03 -22.74 28.55
CA ALA A 86 -7.42 -23.29 29.86
C ALA A 86 -8.93 -23.53 29.96
N GLU A 87 -9.74 -22.57 29.52
CA GLU A 87 -11.21 -22.69 29.50
C GLU A 87 -11.66 -23.79 28.53
N LEU A 88 -11.10 -23.85 27.32
CA LEU A 88 -11.42 -24.87 26.32
C LEU A 88 -11.11 -26.28 26.85
N LYS A 89 -9.97 -26.43 27.52
CA LYS A 89 -9.53 -27.70 28.12
C LYS A 89 -10.46 -28.15 29.23
N ALA A 90 -10.94 -27.20 30.03
CA ALA A 90 -11.80 -27.51 31.19
C ALA A 90 -13.26 -27.77 30.77
N ASN A 91 -13.80 -26.97 29.88
CA ASN A 91 -15.24 -26.87 29.64
C ASN A 91 -15.65 -27.10 28.18
N GLY A 92 -14.69 -27.15 27.24
CA GLY A 92 -14.97 -27.13 25.81
C GLY A 92 -15.34 -25.73 25.32
N CYS A 93 -15.89 -25.65 24.12
CA CYS A 93 -16.31 -24.38 23.50
C CYS A 93 -17.51 -24.55 22.59
N VAL A 94 -18.04 -23.41 22.15
CA VAL A 94 -19.06 -23.32 21.11
C VAL A 94 -18.54 -22.40 20.02
N ILE A 95 -18.55 -22.87 18.77
CA ILE A 95 -18.33 -22.06 17.59
C ILE A 95 -19.71 -21.65 17.05
N THR A 96 -19.93 -20.37 16.96
CA THR A 96 -21.14 -19.74 16.44
C THR A 96 -20.77 -18.50 15.66
N GLY A 97 -21.72 -17.69 15.26
CA GLY A 97 -21.45 -16.45 14.53
C GLY A 97 -22.60 -16.05 13.63
N CYS A 98 -22.28 -15.44 12.51
CA CYS A 98 -23.24 -14.88 11.59
C CYS A 98 -22.79 -15.11 10.14
N GLY A 99 -23.68 -15.61 9.29
CA GLY A 99 -23.57 -15.58 7.84
C GLY A 99 -22.46 -16.42 7.20
N PHE A 100 -22.24 -17.66 7.65
CA PHE A 100 -21.26 -18.54 7.01
C PHE A 100 -21.64 -20.02 7.09
N THR A 101 -21.05 -20.82 6.21
CA THR A 101 -21.14 -22.28 6.27
C THR A 101 -19.74 -22.84 6.50
N MET A 102 -19.55 -23.66 7.52
CA MET A 102 -18.30 -24.35 7.80
C MET A 102 -18.38 -25.84 7.47
N GLU A 103 -17.26 -26.40 7.00
CA GLU A 103 -17.12 -27.82 6.64
C GLU A 103 -16.34 -28.61 7.69
N SER A 104 -15.26 -28.03 8.22
CA SER A 104 -14.43 -28.68 9.23
C SER A 104 -13.96 -27.70 10.30
N ILE A 105 -13.61 -28.29 11.45
CA ILE A 105 -12.95 -27.61 12.55
C ILE A 105 -11.79 -28.52 12.97
N ASP A 106 -10.58 -28.00 12.90
CA ASP A 106 -9.37 -28.74 13.18
C ASP A 106 -8.55 -27.99 14.26
N LEU A 107 -7.90 -28.76 15.13
CA LEU A 107 -6.94 -28.22 16.09
C LEU A 107 -5.55 -28.32 15.47
N VAL A 108 -4.92 -27.20 15.21
CA VAL A 108 -3.54 -27.10 14.77
C VAL A 108 -2.67 -26.82 15.96
N GLN A 109 -1.85 -27.79 16.34
CA GLN A 109 -0.97 -27.62 17.48
C GLN A 109 0.22 -26.73 17.11
N LYS A 110 0.54 -25.79 17.99
CA LYS A 110 1.75 -24.99 17.87
C LYS A 110 2.97 -25.90 17.82
N LYS A 111 3.76 -25.73 16.76
CA LYS A 111 5.05 -26.41 16.69
C LYS A 111 5.94 -25.91 17.83
N GLU A 112 6.35 -26.78 18.74
CA GLU A 112 7.39 -26.43 19.69
C GLU A 112 8.71 -26.18 18.95
N LEU A 113 9.20 -24.93 19.06
CA LEU A 113 10.46 -24.55 18.44
C LEU A 113 11.62 -25.03 19.27
N GLY A 114 12.62 -25.63 18.64
CA GLY A 114 13.89 -25.93 19.27
C GLY A 114 14.66 -24.66 19.65
N GLU A 115 15.66 -24.79 20.52
CA GLU A 115 16.50 -23.64 20.91
C GLU A 115 17.13 -22.96 19.66
N GLY A 116 16.84 -21.66 19.45
CA GLY A 116 17.27 -20.84 18.31
C GLY A 116 16.49 -21.06 17.03
N GLU A 117 15.40 -21.87 17.01
CA GLU A 117 14.46 -21.89 15.90
C GLU A 117 13.54 -20.68 15.95
N LYS A 118 13.20 -20.11 14.75
CA LYS A 118 12.24 -19.02 14.61
C LYS A 118 10.86 -19.58 14.28
N GLY A 119 9.83 -18.94 14.81
CA GLY A 119 8.43 -19.23 14.50
C GLY A 119 7.95 -18.53 13.23
N ASN A 120 6.63 -18.56 13.03
CA ASN A 120 6.02 -17.74 11.99
C ASN A 120 6.03 -16.28 12.44
N PRO A 121 6.67 -15.36 11.70
CA PRO A 121 6.66 -13.94 12.04
C PRO A 121 5.33 -13.25 11.74
N VAL A 122 4.42 -13.88 10.99
CA VAL A 122 3.19 -13.26 10.49
C VAL A 122 1.98 -13.83 11.20
N HIS A 123 1.18 -12.93 11.77
CA HIS A 123 -0.10 -13.25 12.40
C HIS A 123 -1.19 -12.52 11.62
N ASN A 124 -2.04 -13.25 10.91
CA ASN A 124 -3.09 -12.66 10.09
C ASN A 124 -4.22 -12.08 10.95
N VAL A 125 -4.52 -10.82 10.74
CA VAL A 125 -5.61 -10.07 11.38
C VAL A 125 -6.88 -10.10 10.54
N TRP A 126 -6.72 -9.90 9.22
CA TRP A 126 -7.83 -9.88 8.27
C TRP A 126 -7.33 -10.20 6.86
N THR A 127 -8.15 -10.91 6.09
CA THR A 127 -7.91 -11.19 4.65
C THR A 127 -9.19 -10.99 3.86
N GLY A 128 -9.10 -10.36 2.69
CA GLY A 128 -10.24 -10.12 1.81
C GLY A 128 -9.85 -9.32 0.58
N ASN A 129 -10.83 -8.68 -0.06
CA ASN A 129 -10.64 -7.77 -1.19
C ASN A 129 -11.55 -6.55 -1.02
N LYS A 130 -11.20 -5.66 -0.09
CA LYS A 130 -11.99 -4.46 0.19
C LYS A 130 -11.49 -3.27 -0.62
N LYS A 131 -12.31 -2.75 -1.53
CA LYS A 131 -12.01 -1.50 -2.22
C LYS A 131 -12.02 -0.34 -1.21
N ILE A 132 -10.94 0.41 -1.15
CA ILE A 132 -10.79 1.58 -0.29
C ILE A 132 -10.86 2.82 -1.18
N ASP A 133 -11.89 3.64 -0.93
CA ASP A 133 -12.18 4.82 -1.76
C ASP A 133 -13.10 5.79 -1.00
N TRP A 134 -12.57 6.92 -0.56
CA TRP A 134 -13.36 7.96 0.11
C TRP A 134 -13.92 9.03 -0.84
N SER A 135 -13.81 8.82 -2.15
CA SER A 135 -14.30 9.80 -3.11
C SER A 135 -15.80 10.04 -2.98
N ALA A 136 -16.24 11.22 -3.39
CA ALA A 136 -17.64 11.61 -3.26
C ALA A 136 -18.58 10.63 -4.00
N GLY A 137 -19.60 10.13 -3.29
CA GLY A 137 -20.59 9.20 -3.81
C GLY A 137 -20.24 7.72 -3.63
N VAL A 138 -19.08 7.38 -3.08
CA VAL A 138 -18.76 6.02 -2.64
C VAL A 138 -19.20 5.86 -1.19
N THR A 139 -20.17 4.98 -0.96
CA THR A 139 -20.55 4.55 0.38
C THR A 139 -19.75 3.31 0.75
N ASP A 140 -19.31 3.22 2.00
CA ASP A 140 -18.60 2.05 2.50
C ASP A 140 -17.21 1.81 1.86
N GLY A 141 -16.49 2.87 1.46
CA GLY A 141 -15.12 2.82 0.93
C GLY A 141 -14.02 2.73 2.00
N TRP A 142 -14.25 2.05 3.11
CA TRP A 142 -13.35 1.89 4.25
C TRP A 142 -13.56 0.51 4.91
N LEU A 143 -12.64 0.10 5.77
CA LEU A 143 -12.75 -1.13 6.56
C LEU A 143 -12.55 -0.82 8.05
N ALA A 144 -13.54 -1.16 8.88
CA ALA A 144 -13.35 -1.19 10.32
C ALA A 144 -12.87 -2.59 10.76
N VAL A 145 -11.85 -2.62 11.58
CA VAL A 145 -11.27 -3.84 12.16
C VAL A 145 -11.45 -3.78 13.68
N PRO A 146 -12.14 -4.75 14.28
CA PRO A 146 -12.44 -4.71 15.71
C PRO A 146 -11.20 -4.94 16.56
N SER A 147 -11.23 -4.46 17.77
CA SER A 147 -10.14 -4.60 18.75
C SER A 147 -9.77 -6.06 19.05
N SER A 148 -10.73 -6.97 19.00
CA SER A 148 -10.49 -8.41 19.21
C SER A 148 -9.51 -9.01 18.20
N SER A 149 -9.42 -8.45 16.99
CA SER A 149 -8.47 -8.89 15.97
C SER A 149 -7.01 -8.55 16.29
N PHE A 150 -6.78 -7.66 17.25
CA PHE A 150 -5.45 -7.21 17.67
C PHE A 150 -5.03 -7.76 19.05
N SER A 151 -5.73 -8.79 19.56
CA SER A 151 -5.44 -9.36 20.88
C SER A 151 -4.00 -9.87 21.06
N GLU A 152 -3.35 -10.28 19.97
CA GLU A 152 -1.96 -10.75 19.98
C GLU A 152 -0.92 -9.66 19.73
N ALA A 153 -1.36 -8.47 19.29
CA ALA A 153 -0.45 -7.37 19.01
C ALA A 153 0.39 -7.01 20.24
N GLN A 154 1.65 -6.68 19.99
CA GLN A 154 2.60 -6.29 21.04
C GLN A 154 3.37 -5.04 20.59
N THR A 155 3.80 -4.23 21.54
CA THR A 155 4.70 -3.11 21.30
C THR A 155 5.99 -3.59 20.62
N GLY A 156 6.44 -2.86 19.61
CA GLY A 156 7.61 -3.21 18.79
C GLY A 156 7.32 -4.18 17.65
N TRP A 157 6.13 -4.77 17.58
CA TRP A 157 5.67 -5.44 16.38
C TRP A 157 5.28 -4.42 15.33
N LYS A 158 4.98 -4.89 14.10
CA LYS A 158 4.45 -4.03 13.05
C LYS A 158 3.03 -4.47 12.70
N VAL A 159 2.17 -3.50 12.40
CA VAL A 159 0.89 -3.74 11.72
C VAL A 159 1.07 -3.38 10.26
N ARG A 160 0.78 -4.34 9.35
CA ARG A 160 0.95 -4.21 7.90
C ARG A 160 -0.40 -4.31 7.21
N PHE A 161 -0.64 -3.40 6.28
CA PHE A 161 -1.83 -3.34 5.44
C PHE A 161 -1.43 -3.66 4.01
N ASN A 162 -1.77 -4.85 3.55
CA ASN A 162 -1.46 -5.33 2.20
C ASN A 162 -2.55 -4.87 1.22
N PHE A 163 -2.17 -4.52 0.02
CA PHE A 163 -3.13 -4.07 -0.99
C PHE A 163 -2.72 -4.45 -2.41
N SER A 164 -3.70 -4.36 -3.33
CA SER A 164 -3.56 -4.56 -4.77
C SER A 164 -4.33 -3.48 -5.53
N GLY A 165 -4.26 -3.49 -6.86
CA GLY A 165 -5.03 -2.59 -7.71
C GLY A 165 -4.74 -1.10 -7.45
N LEU A 166 -3.46 -0.77 -7.23
CA LEU A 166 -3.02 0.58 -6.90
C LEU A 166 -3.24 1.53 -8.08
N ALA A 167 -3.95 2.63 -7.84
CA ALA A 167 -4.14 3.71 -8.80
C ALA A 167 -3.08 4.80 -8.64
N ILE A 168 -2.91 5.63 -9.66
CA ILE A 168 -2.06 6.83 -9.58
C ILE A 168 -2.61 7.78 -8.52
N GLY A 169 -1.75 8.24 -7.61
CA GLY A 169 -2.15 9.15 -6.52
C GLY A 169 -2.90 8.46 -5.37
N ALA A 170 -2.83 7.13 -5.28
CA ALA A 170 -3.43 6.40 -4.17
C ALA A 170 -2.86 6.83 -2.81
N GLN A 171 -3.73 6.91 -1.83
CA GLN A 171 -3.39 7.28 -0.45
C GLN A 171 -4.04 6.34 0.54
N GLY A 172 -3.31 5.98 1.59
CA GLY A 172 -3.78 5.16 2.71
C GLY A 172 -3.70 5.92 4.03
N HIS A 173 -4.63 5.64 4.92
CA HIS A 173 -4.69 6.23 6.26
C HIS A 173 -5.32 5.24 7.23
N ILE A 174 -4.90 5.26 8.49
CA ILE A 174 -5.53 4.54 9.57
C ILE A 174 -6.02 5.50 10.66
N SER A 175 -7.20 5.20 11.20
CA SER A 175 -7.78 5.88 12.35
C SER A 175 -8.06 4.85 13.46
N THR A 176 -8.30 5.32 14.67
CA THR A 176 -8.86 4.45 15.72
C THR A 176 -10.25 3.94 15.32
N GLY A 177 -10.76 2.90 15.95
CA GLY A 177 -12.12 2.42 15.72
C GLY A 177 -13.22 3.47 15.98
N SER A 178 -12.87 4.56 16.66
CA SER A 178 -13.75 5.72 16.92
C SER A 178 -13.51 6.88 15.93
N TRP A 179 -12.79 6.66 14.83
CA TRP A 179 -12.46 7.67 13.79
C TRP A 179 -11.64 8.86 14.31
N GLN A 180 -10.85 8.67 15.36
CA GLN A 180 -9.86 9.63 15.78
C GLN A 180 -8.50 9.29 15.14
N ASP A 181 -7.59 10.24 15.13
CA ASP A 181 -6.23 9.99 14.64
C ASP A 181 -5.59 8.83 15.42
N MET A 182 -5.00 7.88 14.69
CA MET A 182 -4.25 6.80 15.32
C MET A 182 -2.94 7.37 15.87
N PRO A 183 -2.63 7.17 17.15
CA PRO A 183 -1.36 7.62 17.71
C PRO A 183 -0.16 7.14 16.87
N ASP A 184 0.78 8.02 16.62
CA ASP A 184 2.02 7.78 15.86
C ASP A 184 1.81 7.36 14.39
N ALA A 185 0.58 7.50 13.86
CA ALA A 185 0.22 7.18 12.48
C ALA A 185 -0.85 8.13 11.92
N THR A 186 -0.68 9.43 12.16
CA THR A 186 -1.67 10.47 11.78
C THR A 186 -1.58 10.92 10.33
N GLU A 187 -0.54 10.53 9.60
CA GLU A 187 -0.29 11.01 8.24
C GLU A 187 -1.05 10.19 7.18
N TYR A 188 -1.46 10.87 6.12
CA TYR A 188 -1.94 10.24 4.89
C TYR A 188 -0.73 9.81 4.06
N LEU A 189 -0.58 8.51 3.87
CA LEU A 189 0.55 7.93 3.17
C LEU A 189 0.29 7.86 1.67
N SER A 190 1.19 8.41 0.85
CA SER A 190 1.20 8.15 -0.59
C SER A 190 1.66 6.72 -0.84
N LEU A 191 0.81 5.93 -1.51
CA LEU A 191 1.05 4.51 -1.71
C LEU A 191 1.83 4.26 -3.00
N THR A 192 2.98 3.62 -2.90
CA THR A 192 3.84 3.26 -4.04
C THR A 192 4.24 1.79 -4.04
N ALA A 193 4.25 1.14 -2.87
CA ALA A 193 4.54 -0.28 -2.69
C ALA A 193 3.27 -1.15 -2.75
N SER A 194 3.37 -2.39 -2.31
CA SER A 194 2.24 -3.33 -2.20
C SER A 194 1.63 -3.40 -0.80
N TYR A 195 2.17 -2.65 0.12
CA TYR A 195 1.68 -2.52 1.48
C TYR A 195 2.12 -1.18 2.08
N PHE A 196 1.50 -0.80 3.19
CA PHE A 196 2.04 0.16 4.14
C PHE A 196 2.03 -0.46 5.55
N GLU A 197 2.93 0.00 6.40
CA GLU A 197 3.07 -0.55 7.75
C GLU A 197 3.46 0.51 8.77
N PHE A 198 3.14 0.22 10.04
CA PHE A 198 3.54 1.04 11.19
C PHE A 198 4.14 0.14 12.26
N GLU A 199 5.15 0.62 12.96
CA GLU A 199 5.61 0.02 14.20
C GLU A 199 4.58 0.29 15.30
N ILE A 200 4.20 -0.73 16.03
CA ILE A 200 3.22 -0.64 17.11
C ILE A 200 3.90 -0.06 18.34
N THR A 201 3.58 1.19 18.65
CA THR A 201 3.97 1.86 19.89
C THR A 201 3.02 1.48 21.03
N ASP A 202 3.37 1.80 22.28
CA ASP A 202 2.48 1.58 23.44
C ASP A 202 1.14 2.32 23.28
N ALA A 203 1.17 3.55 22.71
CA ALA A 203 -0.03 4.32 22.48
C ALA A 203 -0.92 3.72 21.39
N MET A 204 -0.31 3.30 20.28
CA MET A 204 -1.02 2.61 19.19
C MET A 204 -1.60 1.27 19.68
N LEU A 205 -0.83 0.48 20.46
CA LEU A 205 -1.29 -0.79 21.00
C LEU A 205 -2.54 -0.64 21.85
N ALA A 206 -2.56 0.38 22.73
CA ALA A 206 -3.72 0.66 23.57
C ALA A 206 -4.98 0.95 22.75
N GLU A 207 -4.86 1.69 21.64
CA GLU A 207 -5.97 1.97 20.74
C GLU A 207 -6.39 0.73 19.94
N LEU A 208 -5.44 0.00 19.35
CA LEU A 208 -5.72 -1.23 18.59
C LEU A 208 -6.49 -2.25 19.45
N GLN A 209 -6.03 -2.50 20.67
CA GLN A 209 -6.65 -3.47 21.59
C GLN A 209 -7.91 -2.92 22.29
N GLY A 210 -8.04 -1.61 22.45
CA GLY A 210 -9.20 -0.98 23.07
C GLY A 210 -10.35 -0.71 22.09
N ASN A 211 -10.03 -0.14 20.94
CA ASN A 211 -11.01 0.40 19.98
C ASN A 211 -10.92 -0.25 18.59
N GLY A 212 -9.85 -0.98 18.29
CA GLY A 212 -9.56 -1.43 16.92
C GLY A 212 -9.10 -0.29 16.02
N CYS A 213 -9.20 -0.48 14.71
CA CYS A 213 -8.84 0.57 13.75
C CYS A 213 -9.82 0.65 12.57
N VAL A 214 -9.75 1.76 11.85
CA VAL A 214 -10.40 1.94 10.55
C VAL A 214 -9.31 2.20 9.50
N VAL A 215 -9.32 1.40 8.44
CA VAL A 215 -8.50 1.61 7.25
C VAL A 215 -9.31 2.41 6.26
N SER A 216 -8.80 3.55 5.84
CA SER A 216 -9.44 4.45 4.87
C SER A 216 -8.41 4.92 3.83
N GLY A 217 -8.88 5.60 2.78
CA GLY A 217 -8.00 6.06 1.72
C GLY A 217 -8.68 6.13 0.37
N ILE A 218 -7.89 6.15 -0.68
CA ILE A 218 -8.36 6.21 -2.07
C ILE A 218 -7.42 5.44 -3.00
N GLY A 219 -7.99 4.77 -3.99
CA GLY A 219 -7.25 4.23 -5.12
C GLY A 219 -6.53 2.91 -4.88
N PHE A 220 -7.00 2.08 -3.94
CA PHE A 220 -6.45 0.74 -3.74
C PHE A 220 -7.50 -0.26 -3.25
N THR A 221 -7.18 -1.54 -3.38
CA THR A 221 -7.95 -2.64 -2.79
C THR A 221 -7.15 -3.26 -1.65
N LEU A 222 -7.63 -3.14 -0.42
CA LEU A 222 -7.03 -3.79 0.74
C LEU A 222 -7.22 -5.31 0.61
N THR A 223 -6.13 -6.08 0.72
CA THR A 223 -6.14 -7.54 0.55
C THR A 223 -5.82 -8.30 1.83
N GLY A 224 -5.20 -7.64 2.81
CA GLY A 224 -4.87 -8.27 4.09
C GLY A 224 -4.40 -7.27 5.11
N ILE A 225 -4.52 -7.65 6.37
CA ILE A 225 -3.92 -6.97 7.51
C ILE A 225 -3.18 -8.02 8.33
N ASP A 226 -1.91 -7.79 8.58
CA ASP A 226 -1.05 -8.71 9.31
C ASP A 226 -0.34 -8.00 10.46
N LEU A 227 -0.10 -8.73 11.54
CA LEU A 227 0.87 -8.36 12.56
C LEU A 227 2.18 -9.07 12.24
N ILE A 228 3.29 -8.36 12.33
CA ILE A 228 4.63 -8.91 12.08
C ILE A 228 5.43 -8.89 13.38
N ASP A 229 5.79 -10.08 13.89
CA ASP A 229 6.69 -10.23 15.01
C ASP A 229 8.16 -10.20 14.54
N PRO A 230 8.89 -9.12 14.76
CA PRO A 230 10.27 -9.02 14.29
C PRO A 230 11.22 -9.99 14.99
N THR A 231 10.85 -10.52 16.17
CA THR A 231 11.70 -11.45 16.90
C THR A 231 11.75 -12.84 16.25
N GLN A 232 10.72 -13.18 15.47
CA GLN A 232 10.63 -14.43 14.72
C GLN A 232 11.25 -14.34 13.32
N ILE A 233 11.61 -13.16 12.85
CA ILE A 233 12.29 -13.01 11.56
C ILE A 233 13.74 -13.50 11.72
N PRO A 234 14.22 -14.44 10.88
CA PRO A 234 15.61 -14.86 10.90
C PRO A 234 16.56 -13.69 10.62
N ALA A 235 17.71 -13.66 11.29
CA ALA A 235 18.72 -12.66 11.08
C ALA A 235 19.53 -12.97 9.82
N PHE A 236 19.55 -12.03 8.86
CA PHE A 236 20.27 -12.17 7.60
C PHE A 236 20.70 -10.81 7.03
N VAL A 237 21.66 -10.83 6.13
CA VAL A 237 22.01 -9.69 5.27
C VAL A 237 21.58 -10.01 3.85
N CYS A 238 20.83 -9.11 3.23
CA CYS A 238 20.47 -9.22 1.82
C CYS A 238 21.18 -8.15 0.98
N THR A 239 21.70 -8.60 -0.17
CA THR A 239 22.25 -7.73 -1.19
C THR A 239 21.49 -7.96 -2.49
N LEU A 240 20.96 -6.89 -3.06
CA LEU A 240 20.42 -6.92 -4.40
C LEU A 240 21.57 -6.68 -5.39
N ASP A 241 21.80 -7.64 -6.26
CA ASP A 241 22.78 -7.51 -7.34
C ASP A 241 22.19 -6.54 -8.40
N ASN A 242 22.92 -5.46 -8.68
CA ASN A 242 22.56 -4.47 -9.70
C ASN A 242 21.27 -3.65 -9.43
N CYS A 243 21.09 -3.14 -8.23
CA CYS A 243 19.91 -2.38 -7.83
C CYS A 243 19.98 -0.85 -8.08
N SER A 244 20.89 -0.35 -8.88
CA SER A 244 20.75 0.96 -9.50
C SER A 244 19.80 0.84 -10.70
N VAL A 245 19.09 1.91 -11.04
CA VAL A 245 18.22 1.94 -12.22
C VAL A 245 18.88 1.18 -13.37
N LYS A 246 18.34 -0.01 -13.68
CA LYS A 246 18.89 -0.86 -14.73
C LYS A 246 17.97 -0.81 -15.93
N CYS A 247 18.55 -0.55 -17.06
CA CYS A 247 17.88 -0.59 -18.34
C CYS A 247 18.54 -1.68 -19.18
N TRP A 248 17.78 -2.69 -19.59
CA TRP A 248 18.24 -3.73 -20.52
C TRP A 248 17.89 -3.33 -21.95
N GLU A 249 18.77 -3.63 -22.85
CA GLU A 249 18.54 -3.43 -24.27
C GLU A 249 17.79 -4.61 -24.89
N LYS A 250 17.30 -4.43 -26.11
CA LYS A 250 16.61 -5.47 -26.87
C LYS A 250 17.49 -6.71 -27.04
N GLY A 251 16.96 -7.85 -26.63
CA GLY A 251 17.65 -9.15 -26.74
C GLY A 251 18.49 -9.52 -25.52
N GLU A 252 18.65 -8.63 -24.55
CA GLU A 252 19.20 -8.99 -23.24
C GLU A 252 18.18 -9.85 -22.46
N GLN A 253 18.69 -10.60 -21.46
CA GLN A 253 17.85 -11.41 -20.56
C GLN A 253 17.69 -10.68 -19.22
N PRO A 254 16.60 -9.95 -19.00
CA PRO A 254 16.38 -9.25 -17.74
C PRO A 254 16.26 -10.24 -16.59
N GLN A 255 16.91 -9.93 -15.49
CA GLN A 255 16.76 -10.70 -14.24
C GLN A 255 17.07 -9.84 -13.02
N ILE A 256 16.46 -10.18 -11.91
CA ILE A 256 16.74 -9.60 -10.58
C ILE A 256 17.31 -10.71 -9.71
N SER A 257 18.48 -10.48 -9.09
CA SER A 257 19.12 -11.43 -8.20
C SER A 257 19.27 -10.85 -6.81
N VAL A 258 18.97 -11.68 -5.80
CA VAL A 258 19.09 -11.37 -4.38
C VAL A 258 20.06 -12.34 -3.75
N THR A 259 21.11 -11.84 -3.15
CA THR A 259 22.08 -12.65 -2.39
C THR A 259 21.79 -12.50 -0.91
N ILE A 260 21.57 -13.62 -0.22
CA ILE A 260 21.21 -13.70 1.19
C ILE A 260 22.35 -14.37 1.93
N GLN A 261 22.86 -13.70 2.97
CA GLN A 261 23.82 -14.28 3.92
C GLN A 261 23.14 -14.51 5.26
N SER A 262 23.13 -15.74 5.73
CA SER A 262 22.63 -16.08 7.06
C SER A 262 23.55 -15.54 8.15
N LEU A 263 22.96 -14.92 9.18
CA LEU A 263 23.63 -14.55 10.43
C LEU A 263 23.22 -15.47 11.58
N GLU A 264 22.39 -16.47 11.30
CA GLU A 264 21.96 -17.46 12.29
C GLU A 264 23.05 -18.53 12.55
N ALA A 265 23.06 -19.07 13.75
CA ALA A 265 23.95 -20.19 14.11
C ALA A 265 23.45 -21.57 13.63
N LYS A 266 22.26 -21.60 13.04
CA LYS A 266 21.61 -22.77 12.41
C LYS A 266 21.15 -22.40 11.00
N ASP A 267 20.79 -23.41 10.22
CA ASP A 267 20.17 -23.21 8.92
C ASP A 267 18.90 -22.37 9.09
N MET A 268 18.76 -21.36 8.27
CA MET A 268 17.56 -20.52 8.22
C MET A 268 16.80 -20.71 6.91
N THR A 269 15.49 -20.65 6.98
CA THR A 269 14.64 -20.59 5.79
C THR A 269 13.97 -19.22 5.73
N THR A 270 13.97 -18.61 4.55
CA THR A 270 13.32 -17.34 4.29
C THR A 270 12.64 -17.37 2.94
N THR A 271 11.63 -16.53 2.76
CA THR A 271 10.96 -16.33 1.48
C THR A 271 11.42 -15.02 0.87
N VAL A 272 11.87 -15.06 -0.38
CA VAL A 272 12.16 -13.88 -1.20
C VAL A 272 11.06 -13.73 -2.23
N SER A 273 10.46 -12.55 -2.33
CA SER A 273 9.43 -12.24 -3.30
C SER A 273 9.81 -11.05 -4.17
N LEU A 274 9.35 -11.11 -5.41
CA LEU A 274 9.44 -10.03 -6.39
C LEU A 274 8.04 -9.71 -6.88
N LYS A 275 7.64 -8.45 -6.77
CA LYS A 275 6.45 -7.91 -7.43
C LYS A 275 6.89 -6.88 -8.45
N LEU A 276 6.39 -7.01 -9.68
CA LEU A 276 6.70 -6.13 -10.79
C LEU A 276 5.42 -5.53 -11.35
N ARG A 277 5.42 -4.22 -11.55
CA ARG A 277 4.31 -3.44 -12.14
C ARG A 277 4.79 -2.61 -13.30
N THR A 278 3.90 -2.27 -14.22
CA THR A 278 4.15 -1.25 -15.24
C THR A 278 4.21 0.14 -14.62
N ASP A 279 4.61 1.14 -15.40
CA ASP A 279 4.52 2.57 -15.06
C ASP A 279 3.07 3.06 -14.85
N LYS A 280 2.08 2.27 -15.28
CA LYS A 280 0.63 2.50 -15.04
C LYS A 280 0.09 1.74 -13.83
N TYR A 281 0.97 1.17 -13.00
CA TYR A 281 0.64 0.34 -11.83
C TYR A 281 -0.10 -0.98 -12.13
N GLU A 282 -0.08 -1.45 -13.37
CA GLU A 282 -0.62 -2.75 -13.74
C GLU A 282 0.35 -3.86 -13.30
N ASP A 283 -0.16 -4.90 -12.66
CA ASP A 283 0.67 -6.02 -12.22
C ASP A 283 1.20 -6.80 -13.44
N VAL A 284 2.51 -6.99 -13.53
CA VAL A 284 3.20 -7.76 -14.57
C VAL A 284 3.48 -9.17 -14.10
N THR A 285 4.10 -9.30 -12.93
CA THR A 285 4.38 -10.57 -12.28
C THR A 285 4.50 -10.41 -10.78
N THR A 286 4.13 -11.47 -10.08
CA THR A 286 4.48 -11.69 -8.68
C THR A 286 5.06 -13.08 -8.58
N ASP A 287 6.30 -13.20 -8.14
CA ASP A 287 7.01 -14.47 -7.94
C ASP A 287 7.59 -14.54 -6.52
N SER A 288 7.63 -15.72 -5.96
CA SER A 288 8.10 -15.94 -4.59
C SER A 288 8.89 -17.24 -4.52
N LYS A 289 10.04 -17.20 -3.86
CA LYS A 289 10.93 -18.37 -3.71
C LYS A 289 11.31 -18.55 -2.26
N GLU A 290 11.02 -19.71 -1.74
CA GLU A 290 11.57 -20.15 -0.46
C GLU A 290 13.02 -20.57 -0.66
N VAL A 291 13.90 -20.13 0.22
CA VAL A 291 15.32 -20.44 0.21
C VAL A 291 15.81 -20.82 1.61
N THR A 292 16.50 -21.95 1.70
CA THR A 292 17.20 -22.36 2.93
C THR A 292 18.66 -22.03 2.78
N VAL A 293 19.19 -21.27 3.73
CA VAL A 293 20.60 -20.84 3.78
C VAL A 293 21.22 -21.48 5.02
N ALA A 294 22.31 -22.24 4.81
CA ALA A 294 23.03 -22.87 5.90
C ALA A 294 23.63 -21.83 6.85
N ALA A 295 23.88 -22.23 8.10
CA ALA A 295 24.41 -21.35 9.15
C ALA A 295 25.67 -20.60 8.69
N GLY A 296 25.62 -19.27 8.66
CA GLY A 296 26.73 -18.40 8.25
C GLY A 296 27.03 -18.37 6.75
N GLU A 297 26.35 -19.17 5.93
CA GLU A 297 26.58 -19.29 4.50
C GLU A 297 25.79 -18.26 3.69
N THR A 298 26.01 -18.26 2.39
CA THR A 298 25.39 -17.33 1.43
C THR A 298 24.68 -18.10 0.32
N GLN A 299 23.48 -17.64 -0.06
CA GLN A 299 22.67 -18.20 -1.15
C GLN A 299 22.16 -17.08 -2.06
N THR A 300 22.15 -17.29 -3.38
CA THR A 300 21.59 -16.34 -4.35
C THR A 300 20.29 -16.87 -4.95
N VAL A 301 19.27 -16.02 -4.95
CA VAL A 301 17.97 -16.26 -5.58
C VAL A 301 17.85 -15.33 -6.80
N THR A 302 17.48 -15.89 -7.97
CA THR A 302 17.35 -15.14 -9.21
C THR A 302 15.94 -15.24 -9.75
N PHE A 303 15.36 -14.11 -10.14
CA PHE A 303 14.06 -13.96 -10.80
C PHE A 303 14.30 -13.58 -12.27
N PRO A 304 14.19 -14.50 -13.22
CA PRO A 304 14.21 -14.17 -14.64
C PRO A 304 12.94 -13.42 -15.01
N LEU A 305 13.07 -12.38 -15.86
CA LEU A 305 11.95 -11.55 -16.28
C LEU A 305 11.68 -11.70 -17.76
N THR A 306 10.41 -11.67 -18.13
CA THR A 306 9.97 -11.56 -19.52
C THR A 306 9.25 -10.24 -19.67
N LEU A 307 9.91 -9.26 -20.32
CA LEU A 307 9.45 -7.89 -20.42
C LEU A 307 9.17 -7.50 -21.87
N THR A 308 8.21 -6.61 -22.06
CA THR A 308 8.01 -5.84 -23.28
C THR A 308 8.70 -4.49 -23.16
N PRO A 309 8.96 -3.76 -24.27
CA PRO A 309 9.52 -2.41 -24.19
C PRO A 309 8.73 -1.53 -23.23
N GLY A 310 9.39 -0.97 -22.21
CA GLY A 310 8.71 -0.18 -21.19
C GLY A 310 9.55 0.05 -19.93
N PHE A 311 8.95 0.78 -18.99
CA PHE A 311 9.47 0.98 -17.64
C PHE A 311 8.59 0.28 -16.63
N TYR A 312 9.22 -0.20 -15.57
CA TYR A 312 8.57 -1.05 -14.56
C TYR A 312 9.04 -0.65 -13.18
N HIS A 313 8.15 -0.80 -12.22
CA HIS A 313 8.44 -0.65 -10.81
C HIS A 313 8.58 -2.04 -10.16
N ALA A 314 9.73 -2.30 -9.57
CA ALA A 314 10.05 -3.57 -8.92
C ALA A 314 10.10 -3.40 -7.41
N VAL A 315 9.39 -4.27 -6.69
CA VAL A 315 9.42 -4.38 -5.23
C VAL A 315 9.98 -5.74 -4.86
N VAL A 316 11.06 -5.75 -4.10
CA VAL A 316 11.70 -6.97 -3.61
C VAL A 316 11.63 -7.01 -2.09
N GLU A 317 11.19 -8.15 -1.56
CA GLU A 317 11.04 -8.39 -0.14
C GLU A 317 11.74 -9.69 0.26
N ALA A 318 12.23 -9.76 1.49
CA ALA A 318 12.61 -11.02 2.10
C ALA A 318 12.09 -11.08 3.54
N SER A 319 11.60 -12.26 3.95
CA SER A 319 11.00 -12.48 5.28
C SER A 319 10.02 -11.37 5.67
N HIS A 320 9.12 -11.01 4.77
CA HIS A 320 8.11 -9.97 4.96
C HIS A 320 8.66 -8.55 5.22
N SER A 321 9.94 -8.32 4.95
CA SER A 321 10.55 -6.99 5.05
C SER A 321 10.91 -6.47 3.67
N LEU A 322 10.57 -5.21 3.39
CA LEU A 322 10.97 -4.55 2.16
C LEU A 322 12.50 -4.46 2.10
N LEU A 323 13.11 -5.09 1.11
CA LEU A 323 14.53 -4.94 0.83
C LEU A 323 14.77 -3.68 0.02
N ARG A 324 14.01 -3.53 -1.07
CA ARG A 324 14.09 -2.38 -1.95
C ARG A 324 12.87 -2.28 -2.86
N ASP A 325 12.50 -1.03 -3.19
CA ASP A 325 11.71 -0.70 -4.37
C ASP A 325 12.58 0.14 -5.33
N PHE A 326 12.44 -0.09 -6.63
CA PHE A 326 13.24 0.59 -7.66
C PHE A 326 12.61 0.45 -9.03
N ASN A 327 13.05 1.31 -9.96
CA ASN A 327 12.59 1.25 -11.33
C ASN A 327 13.59 0.53 -12.22
N ILE A 328 13.06 -0.20 -13.19
CA ILE A 328 13.83 -0.88 -14.26
C ILE A 328 13.23 -0.53 -15.62
N GLY A 329 14.02 -0.68 -16.67
CA GLY A 329 13.59 -0.48 -18.05
C GLY A 329 13.99 -1.63 -18.93
N TYR A 330 13.23 -1.88 -20.00
CA TYR A 330 13.55 -2.82 -21.05
C TYR A 330 13.28 -2.21 -22.41
N ASP A 331 14.27 -2.27 -23.32
CA ASP A 331 14.21 -1.79 -24.70
C ASP A 331 13.52 -0.42 -24.85
N PRO A 332 13.98 0.63 -24.14
CA PRO A 332 13.27 1.91 -24.09
C PRO A 332 13.18 2.60 -25.45
N THR A 333 14.10 2.27 -26.36
CA THR A 333 14.12 2.82 -27.74
C THR A 333 12.98 2.27 -28.60
N SER A 334 12.38 1.15 -28.22
CA SER A 334 11.24 0.54 -28.91
C SER A 334 9.89 0.89 -28.28
N ILE A 335 9.87 1.76 -27.26
CA ILE A 335 8.60 2.26 -26.68
C ILE A 335 7.90 3.12 -27.72
N VAL A 336 6.70 2.71 -28.10
CA VAL A 336 5.83 3.46 -29.01
C VAL A 336 4.60 3.88 -28.26
N SER A 337 4.36 5.19 -28.20
CA SER A 337 3.09 5.72 -27.72
C SER A 337 2.05 5.53 -28.81
N GLU A 338 0.87 5.04 -28.44
CA GLU A 338 -0.28 5.09 -29.34
C GLU A 338 -0.58 6.54 -29.69
N PRO A 339 -0.89 6.83 -30.97
CA PRO A 339 -1.24 8.17 -31.38
C PRO A 339 -2.53 8.59 -30.67
N ASP A 340 -2.43 9.54 -29.76
CA ASP A 340 -3.56 10.14 -29.04
C ASP A 340 -3.99 11.48 -29.65
N MET A 341 -3.31 11.89 -30.73
CA MET A 341 -3.59 13.14 -31.45
C MET A 341 -4.97 13.10 -32.07
N GLN A 342 -5.82 14.04 -31.71
CA GLN A 342 -7.14 14.20 -32.33
C GLN A 342 -7.02 14.40 -33.84
N PRO A 343 -7.96 13.91 -34.66
CA PRO A 343 -7.90 14.01 -36.11
C PRO A 343 -7.70 15.45 -36.65
N ASP A 344 -8.23 16.43 -35.93
CA ASP A 344 -8.18 17.84 -36.28
C ASP A 344 -7.05 18.62 -35.58
N PHE A 345 -6.13 17.95 -34.88
CA PHE A 345 -5.07 18.58 -34.09
C PHE A 345 -4.26 19.63 -34.90
N ASN A 346 -3.81 19.25 -36.08
CA ASN A 346 -3.01 20.13 -36.91
C ASN A 346 -3.81 21.32 -37.44
N GLU A 347 -5.07 21.10 -37.79
CA GLU A 347 -5.99 22.16 -38.28
C GLU A 347 -6.33 23.11 -37.13
N PHE A 348 -6.64 22.57 -35.95
CA PHE A 348 -6.88 23.35 -34.74
C PHE A 348 -5.70 24.28 -34.43
N TRP A 349 -4.51 23.76 -34.35
CA TRP A 349 -3.32 24.55 -33.99
C TRP A 349 -2.92 25.52 -35.10
N THR A 350 -3.12 25.16 -36.38
CA THR A 350 -2.89 26.07 -37.50
C THR A 350 -3.84 27.27 -37.41
N LYS A 351 -5.11 27.01 -37.16
CA LYS A 351 -6.11 28.08 -36.98
C LYS A 351 -5.80 28.91 -35.73
N ALA A 352 -5.52 28.32 -34.59
CA ALA A 352 -5.23 29.02 -33.34
C ALA A 352 -4.02 29.96 -33.47
N LYS A 353 -2.96 29.50 -34.13
CA LYS A 353 -1.78 30.34 -34.42
C LYS A 353 -2.09 31.48 -35.39
N SER A 354 -2.91 31.21 -36.39
CA SER A 354 -3.37 32.26 -37.34
C SER A 354 -4.23 33.30 -36.64
N ASP A 355 -5.17 32.87 -35.80
CA ASP A 355 -6.03 33.77 -35.04
C ASP A 355 -5.20 34.66 -34.09
N LEU A 356 -4.24 34.07 -33.39
CA LEU A 356 -3.33 34.81 -32.52
C LEU A 356 -2.45 35.82 -33.31
N ALA A 357 -1.94 35.41 -34.46
CA ALA A 357 -1.14 36.31 -35.32
C ALA A 357 -1.92 37.50 -35.87
N ALA A 358 -3.23 37.40 -35.97
CA ALA A 358 -4.12 38.51 -36.38
C ALA A 358 -4.38 39.52 -35.27
N VAL A 359 -4.08 39.18 -33.99
CA VAL A 359 -4.28 40.11 -32.87
C VAL A 359 -3.04 40.99 -32.72
N ALA A 360 -3.20 42.29 -32.73
CA ALA A 360 -2.14 43.23 -32.37
C ALA A 360 -1.83 43.08 -30.87
N PRO A 361 -0.61 42.71 -30.45
CA PRO A 361 -0.33 42.38 -29.06
C PRO A 361 -0.40 43.58 -28.12
N GLU A 362 -0.29 44.80 -28.58
CA GLU A 362 -0.38 46.04 -27.80
C GLU A 362 0.42 45.99 -26.48
N TYR A 363 1.70 45.60 -26.57
CA TYR A 363 2.57 45.44 -25.41
C TYR A 363 2.61 46.73 -24.57
N LYS A 364 2.37 46.54 -23.26
CA LYS A 364 2.52 47.60 -22.27
C LYS A 364 3.42 47.08 -21.17
N LEU A 365 4.52 47.79 -20.92
CA LEU A 365 5.47 47.52 -19.85
C LEU A 365 5.31 48.58 -18.76
N THR A 366 5.06 48.10 -17.54
CA THR A 366 5.01 48.98 -16.36
C THR A 366 6.12 48.52 -15.41
N LYS A 367 7.11 49.39 -15.17
CA LYS A 367 8.23 49.06 -14.30
C LYS A 367 7.73 48.92 -12.86
N ILE A 368 8.20 47.88 -12.20
CA ILE A 368 7.92 47.58 -10.78
C ILE A 368 9.16 47.96 -9.99
N GLU A 369 9.15 49.16 -9.38
CA GLU A 369 10.32 49.72 -8.72
C GLU A 369 10.72 48.86 -7.50
N GLU A 370 9.77 48.35 -6.74
CA GLU A 370 10.01 47.50 -5.55
C GLU A 370 10.65 46.13 -5.86
N LYS A 371 10.52 45.69 -7.13
CA LYS A 371 11.15 44.43 -7.58
C LYS A 371 12.41 44.68 -8.42
N SER A 372 12.71 45.92 -8.74
CA SER A 372 13.89 46.33 -9.51
C SER A 372 15.07 46.55 -8.59
N THR A 373 16.29 46.31 -9.08
CA THR A 373 17.54 46.52 -8.34
C THR A 373 18.53 47.31 -9.19
N ALA A 374 19.70 47.65 -8.66
CA ALA A 374 20.75 48.31 -9.43
C ALA A 374 21.29 47.44 -10.59
N LYS A 375 21.03 46.13 -10.57
CA LYS A 375 21.51 45.18 -11.58
C LYS A 375 20.43 44.73 -12.55
N ARG A 376 19.13 44.79 -12.18
CA ARG A 376 18.01 44.33 -13.01
C ARG A 376 16.82 45.30 -12.97
N ASN A 377 16.13 45.40 -14.04
CA ASN A 377 14.78 45.98 -14.11
C ASN A 377 13.73 44.89 -14.17
N VAL A 378 12.60 45.08 -13.47
CA VAL A 378 11.46 44.17 -13.49
C VAL A 378 10.23 44.98 -13.96
N TYR A 379 9.47 44.39 -14.86
CA TYR A 379 8.26 44.99 -15.44
C TYR A 379 7.08 44.04 -15.33
N LEU A 380 5.90 44.60 -15.11
CA LEU A 380 4.65 43.95 -15.46
C LEU A 380 4.44 44.15 -16.97
N VAL A 381 4.31 43.05 -17.69
CA VAL A 381 3.97 43.03 -19.11
C VAL A 381 2.48 42.72 -19.25
N GLU A 382 1.78 43.58 -19.97
CA GLU A 382 0.41 43.31 -20.41
C GLU A 382 0.41 43.23 -21.94
N MET A 383 -0.30 42.25 -22.47
CA MET A 383 -0.45 42.06 -23.91
C MET A 383 -1.82 41.51 -24.27
N LYS A 384 -2.26 41.77 -25.49
CA LYS A 384 -3.50 41.21 -26.01
C LYS A 384 -3.26 39.82 -26.60
N SER A 385 -4.23 38.96 -26.37
CA SER A 385 -4.30 37.60 -26.92
C SER A 385 -5.64 37.44 -27.67
N VAL A 386 -5.93 36.24 -28.13
CA VAL A 386 -7.21 35.94 -28.80
C VAL A 386 -8.41 36.21 -27.89
N ASP A 387 -9.56 36.30 -28.48
CA ASP A 387 -10.85 36.42 -27.80
C ASP A 387 -11.20 35.11 -27.04
N ASN A 388 -11.78 35.25 -25.86
CA ASN A 388 -12.29 34.12 -25.05
C ASN A 388 -13.76 33.77 -25.35
N GLY A 389 -14.35 34.35 -26.39
CA GLY A 389 -15.73 34.09 -26.82
C GLY A 389 -16.70 35.26 -26.54
N ASP A 390 -16.24 36.38 -25.98
CA ASP A 390 -17.03 37.57 -25.73
C ASP A 390 -16.84 38.69 -26.77
N GLY A 391 -16.07 38.42 -27.81
CA GLY A 391 -15.81 39.35 -28.92
C GLY A 391 -14.72 40.38 -28.64
N GLN A 392 -13.98 40.24 -27.55
CA GLN A 392 -12.89 41.14 -27.20
C GLN A 392 -11.58 40.37 -26.90
N PRO A 393 -10.42 40.86 -27.39
CA PRO A 393 -9.13 40.27 -27.09
C PRO A 393 -8.85 40.28 -25.59
N VAL A 394 -8.51 39.10 -25.06
CA VAL A 394 -8.12 38.92 -23.65
C VAL A 394 -6.81 39.63 -23.37
N THR A 395 -6.68 40.25 -22.20
CA THR A 395 -5.40 40.80 -21.74
C THR A 395 -4.70 39.74 -20.87
N ILE A 396 -3.57 39.23 -21.32
CA ILE A 396 -2.70 38.38 -20.55
C ILE A 396 -1.58 39.19 -19.91
N ARG A 397 -1.08 38.69 -18.76
CA ARG A 397 -0.09 39.38 -17.95
C ARG A 397 1.05 38.44 -17.59
N GLY A 398 2.23 39.02 -17.44
CA GLY A 398 3.41 38.30 -16.98
C GLY A 398 4.46 39.26 -16.44
N TYR A 399 5.48 38.71 -15.83
CA TYR A 399 6.65 39.48 -15.44
C TYR A 399 7.73 39.37 -16.51
N TYR A 400 8.41 40.49 -16.75
CA TYR A 400 9.63 40.54 -17.56
C TYR A 400 10.75 41.15 -16.73
N ALA A 401 11.87 40.47 -16.68
CA ALA A 401 13.07 40.95 -16.01
C ALA A 401 14.23 41.03 -17.01
N GLU A 402 14.98 42.14 -16.98
CA GLU A 402 16.15 42.33 -17.80
C GLU A 402 17.32 42.90 -17.00
N PRO A 403 18.57 42.59 -17.36
CA PRO A 403 19.75 43.23 -16.79
C PRO A 403 19.74 44.74 -17.10
N VAL A 404 20.23 45.57 -16.16
CA VAL A 404 20.47 46.99 -16.36
C VAL A 404 21.64 47.22 -17.30
N ALA A 405 22.65 46.37 -17.27
CA ALA A 405 23.80 46.45 -18.16
C ALA A 405 23.40 46.13 -19.61
N GLU A 406 23.87 46.93 -20.56
CA GLU A 406 23.71 46.66 -21.96
C GLU A 406 24.46 45.39 -22.40
N GLY A 407 23.82 44.56 -23.23
CA GLY A 407 24.39 43.29 -23.68
C GLY A 407 23.38 42.42 -24.43
N THR A 408 23.88 41.27 -24.88
CA THR A 408 23.04 40.20 -25.44
C THR A 408 22.96 39.10 -24.42
N TYR A 409 21.76 38.75 -24.00
CA TYR A 409 21.51 37.81 -22.94
C TYR A 409 20.62 36.65 -23.43
N PRO A 410 20.80 35.42 -22.93
CA PRO A 410 19.84 34.36 -23.18
C PRO A 410 18.50 34.68 -22.54
N VAL A 411 17.41 34.26 -23.18
CA VAL A 411 16.04 34.44 -22.67
C VAL A 411 15.58 33.16 -22.02
N LEU A 412 15.15 33.20 -20.76
CA LEU A 412 14.50 32.11 -20.07
C LEU A 412 13.00 32.44 -19.98
N ILE A 413 12.17 31.56 -20.50
CA ILE A 413 10.71 31.62 -20.35
C ILE A 413 10.31 30.58 -19.33
N THR A 414 9.69 31.03 -18.24
CA THR A 414 9.08 30.15 -17.23
C THR A 414 7.57 30.25 -17.30
N GLN A 415 6.91 29.12 -17.22
CA GLN A 415 5.45 29.04 -17.15
C GLN A 415 5.07 28.40 -15.82
N ASN A 416 4.10 28.99 -15.17
CA ASN A 416 3.54 28.41 -13.95
C ASN A 416 2.74 27.16 -14.31
N GLY A 417 2.68 26.22 -13.39
CA GLY A 417 1.78 25.07 -13.49
C GLY A 417 0.32 25.50 -13.38
N TYR A 418 -0.59 24.62 -13.76
CA TYR A 418 -2.02 24.82 -13.56
C TYR A 418 -2.28 25.06 -12.06
N ASP A 419 -3.10 26.08 -11.77
CA ASP A 419 -3.47 26.47 -10.40
C ASP A 419 -2.31 27.02 -9.52
N SER A 420 -1.18 27.36 -10.10
CA SER A 420 -0.11 28.02 -9.34
C SER A 420 -0.31 29.54 -9.33
N ASP A 421 -0.09 30.15 -8.15
CA ASP A 421 -0.14 31.58 -7.96
C ASP A 421 0.95 32.28 -8.81
N THR A 422 0.56 33.31 -9.54
CA THR A 422 1.47 34.16 -10.33
C THR A 422 2.27 35.12 -9.45
N SER A 423 2.13 35.06 -8.13
CA SER A 423 2.87 35.89 -7.17
C SER A 423 4.33 35.51 -7.03
N SER A 424 4.77 34.36 -7.55
CA SER A 424 6.17 33.96 -7.55
C SER A 424 7.02 34.97 -8.31
N GLU A 425 8.01 35.55 -7.66
CA GLU A 425 8.93 36.49 -8.27
C GLU A 425 9.61 35.86 -9.49
N PRO A 426 9.77 36.62 -10.60
CA PRO A 426 10.54 36.15 -11.72
C PRO A 426 11.97 35.86 -11.26
N TRP A 427 12.36 34.59 -11.31
CA TRP A 427 13.70 34.16 -11.00
C TRP A 427 14.67 34.73 -12.05
N CYS A 428 15.41 35.75 -11.69
CA CYS A 428 16.53 36.23 -12.47
C CYS A 428 17.78 35.95 -11.60
N PRO A 429 18.65 35.02 -11.97
CA PRO A 429 19.87 34.82 -11.22
C PRO A 429 20.61 36.18 -11.18
N GLU A 430 20.77 36.73 -9.99
CA GLU A 430 21.76 37.79 -9.79
C GLU A 430 23.07 37.13 -10.18
N GLY A 431 23.71 37.66 -11.24
CA GLY A 431 24.92 37.09 -11.79
C GLY A 431 25.92 36.75 -10.69
N ASP A 432 25.81 35.53 -10.21
CA ASP A 432 26.84 34.93 -9.41
C ASP A 432 27.92 34.48 -10.38
N SER A 433 29.06 35.08 -10.16
CA SER A 433 30.32 34.59 -10.64
C SER A 433 30.33 33.07 -10.61
N ASN A 434 30.43 32.48 -11.79
CA ASN A 434 30.78 31.12 -12.02
C ASN A 434 31.77 30.61 -10.96
N PRO A 435 31.46 29.60 -10.17
CA PRO A 435 32.52 28.84 -9.53
C PRO A 435 33.17 28.00 -10.62
N GLU A 436 34.47 28.14 -10.74
CA GLU A 436 35.37 27.36 -11.61
C GLU A 436 35.12 25.85 -11.55
#